data_06f1922a4facd48d46353f79c27bf661
#
_entry.id   06f1922a4facd48d46353f79c27bf661
#
_cell.length_a   1.000
_cell.length_b   1.000
_cell.length_c   1.000
_cell.angle_alpha   90.00
_cell.angle_beta   90.00
_cell.angle_gamma   90.00
#
_symmetry.space_group_name_H-M   'P 1'
#
loop_
_entity.id
_entity.type
_entity.pdbx_description
1 polymer ?
#
loop_
_entity_poly.entity_id
_entity_poly.type
_entity_poly.pdbx_seq_one_letter_code
_entity_poly.pdbx_strand_id
1 'polypeptide(L)'
;MKSLNQIPMKNLVFNCLLLLAALPIWGHTRTEDNPKYEKTKTYQRNFDVVPNALLLLDNRYGSTEVVESKTNKVSIDVVVRVWGNQISSIEDKLDEIFVDITGTKNRVSAVTSIGNTQWSWSFWKNNSISYEINYVVHAPATMIMEVSQKYGDIKVARSTNALKIVCAYGNVDLGQISGETNRIELDYANNSHIEHISQAQIDTDYSNLVVGSSNYLNLHTDYSDIELKQVKKVDVDMDYGQLNIDSASVVHGNTDYVDVQMGTIGQFSLAMDYGDLRVKQLISSGSFSKLTTSYTEVAIDQLNSSLEVDMQYGQLDIDQWSGPQGQLDIEAQYTDISLSYDPLFSFSSALYGSYITPKGLSNLESTKRIEKSNSFTFEGYFKQFVEKKQLIINARYGSIQLNSSSL
;
A
#
# COMPACT_ATOMS: atom_id res chain seq x y z
N MET A 1 42.35 -18.15 45.16
CA MET A 1 41.82 -17.04 45.97
C MET A 1 41.03 -16.10 45.07
N LYS A 2 39.80 -15.86 45.47
CA LYS A 2 38.76 -15.00 44.91
C LYS A 2 38.16 -15.43 43.57
N SER A 3 37.00 -16.02 43.70
CA SER A 3 35.96 -16.32 42.78
C SER A 3 35.44 -15.06 42.04
N LEU A 4 35.36 -15.11 40.72
CA LEU A 4 34.60 -14.15 39.94
C LEU A 4 33.21 -14.74 39.68
N ASN A 5 32.23 -14.08 40.26
CA ASN A 5 30.81 -14.37 40.14
C ASN A 5 30.34 -14.24 38.69
N GLN A 6 29.65 -15.26 38.22
CA GLN A 6 28.80 -15.23 37.05
C GLN A 6 27.59 -14.29 37.31
N ILE A 7 27.45 -13.30 36.47
CA ILE A 7 26.22 -12.48 36.40
C ILE A 7 25.31 -13.14 35.37
N PRO A 8 24.10 -13.56 35.73
CA PRO A 8 23.15 -14.07 34.73
C PRO A 8 22.58 -12.89 33.91
N MET A 9 22.68 -12.97 32.59
CA MET A 9 21.95 -12.10 31.67
C MET A 9 20.46 -12.37 31.88
N LYS A 10 19.79 -11.48 32.57
CA LYS A 10 18.34 -11.40 32.64
C LYS A 10 17.81 -10.65 31.42
N ASN A 11 16.90 -11.28 30.75
CA ASN A 11 16.08 -10.77 29.69
C ASN A 11 15.65 -9.32 29.92
N LEU A 12 16.10 -8.41 29.07
CA LEU A 12 15.59 -7.05 29.01
C LEU A 12 14.33 -7.07 28.12
N VAL A 13 13.23 -7.49 28.73
CA VAL A 13 11.90 -7.26 28.14
C VAL A 13 11.61 -5.79 28.34
N PHE A 14 11.62 -5.04 27.25
CA PHE A 14 11.17 -3.64 27.23
C PHE A 14 9.64 -3.64 27.35
N ASN A 15 9.15 -3.71 28.61
CA ASN A 15 7.73 -3.45 28.91
C ASN A 15 7.51 -1.93 28.77
N CYS A 16 7.02 -1.50 27.61
CA CYS A 16 6.29 -0.23 27.54
C CYS A 16 5.00 -0.38 28.36
N LEU A 17 5.07 -0.01 29.63
CA LEU A 17 3.92 0.12 30.48
C LEU A 17 3.11 1.34 30.00
N LEU A 18 2.15 1.10 29.11
CA LEU A 18 1.05 2.04 28.87
C LEU A 18 0.26 2.13 30.16
N LEU A 19 0.51 3.17 30.95
CA LEU A 19 -0.32 3.58 32.06
C LEU A 19 -1.68 4.01 31.49
N LEU A 20 -2.58 3.04 31.33
CA LEU A 20 -4.01 3.29 31.22
C LEU A 20 -4.45 3.86 32.59
N ALA A 21 -4.34 5.19 32.75
CA ALA A 21 -5.09 5.87 33.77
C ALA A 21 -6.57 5.66 33.46
N ALA A 22 -7.21 4.74 34.17
CA ALA A 22 -8.66 4.62 34.22
C ALA A 22 -9.19 5.94 34.84
N LEU A 23 -9.40 6.94 34.01
CA LEU A 23 -10.23 8.08 34.38
C LEU A 23 -11.66 7.55 34.51
N PRO A 24 -12.36 7.87 35.63
CA PRO A 24 -13.76 7.54 35.75
C PRO A 24 -14.49 8.15 34.54
N ILE A 25 -15.14 7.30 33.73
CA ILE A 25 -16.08 7.73 32.72
C ILE A 25 -17.27 8.35 33.49
N TRP A 26 -17.16 9.58 33.81
CA TRP A 26 -18.32 10.37 34.10
C TRP A 26 -19.05 10.48 32.76
N GLY A 27 -20.15 9.76 32.64
CA GLY A 27 -21.07 9.91 31.53
C GLY A 27 -21.57 11.36 31.48
N HIS A 28 -20.81 12.21 30.81
CA HIS A 28 -21.37 13.41 30.25
C HIS A 28 -22.20 12.91 29.05
N THR A 29 -23.52 12.81 29.28
CA THR A 29 -24.46 12.97 28.19
C THR A 29 -24.08 14.30 27.53
N ARG A 30 -23.32 14.24 26.44
CA ARG A 30 -23.23 15.34 25.50
C ARG A 30 -24.66 15.54 25.00
N THR A 31 -25.38 16.44 25.58
CA THR A 31 -26.44 17.14 24.88
C THR A 31 -25.73 17.71 23.64
N GLU A 32 -26.05 17.19 22.46
CA GLU A 32 -25.73 17.87 21.21
C GLU A 32 -26.42 19.23 21.32
N ASP A 33 -25.66 20.23 21.73
CA ASP A 33 -26.10 21.61 21.64
C ASP A 33 -26.22 21.91 20.14
N ASN A 34 -27.41 21.71 19.59
CA ASN A 34 -27.72 22.15 18.24
C ASN A 34 -27.32 23.64 18.15
N PRO A 35 -26.51 24.01 17.16
CA PRO A 35 -26.06 25.37 16.99
C PRO A 35 -27.29 26.30 16.93
N LYS A 36 -27.27 27.36 17.71
CA LYS A 36 -28.42 28.27 17.83
C LYS A 36 -28.68 29.04 16.53
N TYR A 37 -27.61 29.29 15.77
CA TYR A 37 -27.65 30.07 14.55
C TYR A 37 -26.77 29.44 13.48
N GLU A 38 -27.19 29.60 12.24
CA GLU A 38 -26.47 29.20 11.03
C GLU A 38 -26.62 30.26 9.96
N LYS A 39 -25.55 30.52 9.19
CA LYS A 39 -25.56 31.34 7.99
C LYS A 39 -24.79 30.67 6.85
N THR A 40 -25.23 30.92 5.64
CA THR A 40 -24.62 30.41 4.42
C THR A 40 -24.28 31.54 3.47
N LYS A 41 -23.21 31.35 2.70
CA LYS A 41 -22.80 32.19 1.56
C LYS A 41 -22.56 31.28 0.35
N THR A 42 -23.12 31.61 -0.77
CA THR A 42 -23.02 30.79 -1.98
C THR A 42 -22.30 31.53 -3.10
N TYR A 43 -21.51 30.79 -3.86
CA TYR A 43 -20.86 31.27 -5.06
C TYR A 43 -21.27 30.35 -6.22
N GLN A 44 -21.63 30.93 -7.34
CA GLN A 44 -21.99 30.20 -8.54
C GLN A 44 -21.38 30.87 -9.78
N ARG A 45 -20.65 30.08 -10.59
CA ARG A 45 -20.03 30.55 -11.83
C ARG A 45 -20.08 29.48 -12.89
N ASN A 46 -20.17 29.94 -14.15
CA ASN A 46 -20.17 29.07 -15.32
C ASN A 46 -19.15 29.60 -16.34
N PHE A 47 -18.44 28.69 -16.98
CA PHE A 47 -17.39 28.98 -17.95
C PHE A 47 -17.51 28.05 -19.16
N ASP A 48 -17.38 28.59 -20.36
CA ASP A 48 -17.11 27.78 -21.55
C ASP A 48 -15.64 27.48 -21.66
N VAL A 49 -15.28 26.20 -21.87
CA VAL A 49 -13.91 25.73 -21.90
C VAL A 49 -13.60 24.97 -23.19
N VAL A 50 -12.32 24.91 -23.56
CA VAL A 50 -11.84 24.05 -24.64
C VAL A 50 -11.38 22.70 -24.09
N PRO A 51 -11.29 21.64 -24.91
CA PRO A 51 -10.64 20.40 -24.50
C PRO A 51 -9.23 20.65 -23.97
N ASN A 52 -8.80 19.88 -22.97
CA ASN A 52 -7.51 20.00 -22.27
C ASN A 52 -7.31 21.34 -21.51
N ALA A 53 -8.35 22.12 -21.27
CA ALA A 53 -8.27 23.25 -20.35
C ALA A 53 -7.91 22.77 -18.94
N LEU A 54 -7.25 23.62 -18.16
CA LEU A 54 -6.90 23.34 -16.77
C LEU A 54 -8.04 23.70 -15.82
N LEU A 55 -8.43 22.75 -14.97
CA LEU A 55 -9.29 22.98 -13.80
C LEU A 55 -8.41 22.92 -12.55
N LEU A 56 -8.33 24.02 -11.79
CA LEU A 56 -7.61 24.11 -10.54
C LEU A 56 -8.59 24.37 -9.40
N LEU A 57 -8.65 23.46 -8.43
CA LEU A 57 -9.47 23.56 -7.23
C LEU A 57 -8.57 23.47 -5.99
N ASP A 58 -8.63 24.46 -5.12
CA ASP A 58 -7.94 24.46 -3.83
C ASP A 58 -8.92 24.82 -2.73
N ASN A 59 -9.27 23.83 -1.92
CA ASN A 59 -10.25 23.96 -0.86
C ASN A 59 -9.71 23.48 0.50
N ARG A 60 -10.38 23.91 1.57
CA ARG A 60 -10.11 23.45 2.95
C ARG A 60 -11.40 23.50 3.77
N TYR A 61 -11.49 22.55 4.73
CA TYR A 61 -12.62 22.42 5.66
C TYR A 61 -13.95 22.19 4.94
N GLY A 62 -14.14 21.01 4.38
CA GLY A 62 -15.35 20.62 3.67
C GLY A 62 -15.05 19.59 2.58
N SER A 63 -15.79 19.61 1.51
CA SER A 63 -15.63 18.62 0.43
C SER A 63 -15.45 19.27 -0.93
N THR A 64 -14.80 18.54 -1.83
CA THR A 64 -14.69 18.91 -3.25
C THR A 64 -15.15 17.73 -4.10
N GLU A 65 -16.30 17.89 -4.76
CA GLU A 65 -16.88 16.91 -5.67
C GLU A 65 -16.79 17.40 -7.11
N VAL A 66 -16.13 16.60 -7.98
CA VAL A 66 -16.07 16.85 -9.43
C VAL A 66 -16.93 15.82 -10.15
N VAL A 67 -18.03 16.28 -10.74
CA VAL A 67 -19.00 15.50 -11.50
C VAL A 67 -18.75 15.70 -13.00
N GLU A 68 -18.85 14.62 -13.78
CA GLU A 68 -18.65 14.72 -15.23
C GLU A 68 -19.73 15.60 -15.91
N SER A 69 -19.28 16.61 -16.64
CA SER A 69 -20.12 17.38 -17.57
C SER A 69 -19.99 16.80 -18.98
N LYS A 70 -21.12 16.55 -19.64
CA LYS A 70 -21.14 16.09 -21.04
C LYS A 70 -20.99 17.22 -22.07
N THR A 71 -20.83 18.45 -21.60
CA THR A 71 -20.65 19.64 -22.45
C THR A 71 -19.32 20.30 -22.16
N ASN A 72 -18.81 21.11 -23.08
CA ASN A 72 -17.60 21.91 -22.89
C ASN A 72 -17.86 23.11 -21.96
N LYS A 73 -18.48 22.85 -20.80
CA LYS A 73 -18.76 23.88 -19.80
C LYS A 73 -18.37 23.39 -18.43
N VAL A 74 -17.83 24.30 -17.64
CA VAL A 74 -17.58 24.12 -16.21
C VAL A 74 -18.63 24.92 -15.45
N SER A 75 -19.33 24.28 -14.52
CA SER A 75 -20.15 24.93 -13.49
C SER A 75 -19.53 24.69 -12.14
N ILE A 76 -19.35 25.75 -11.37
CA ILE A 76 -18.82 25.71 -10.00
C ILE A 76 -19.88 26.27 -9.08
N ASP A 77 -20.32 25.45 -8.15
CA ASP A 77 -21.21 25.80 -7.06
C ASP A 77 -20.47 25.60 -5.74
N VAL A 78 -20.32 26.68 -4.94
CA VAL A 78 -19.69 26.63 -3.64
C VAL A 78 -20.65 27.09 -2.57
N VAL A 79 -20.78 26.31 -1.51
CA VAL A 79 -21.55 26.65 -0.33
C VAL A 79 -20.62 26.77 0.87
N VAL A 80 -20.53 27.96 1.40
CA VAL A 80 -19.86 28.23 2.68
C VAL A 80 -20.94 28.27 3.75
N ARG A 81 -20.84 27.40 4.74
CA ARG A 81 -21.75 27.28 5.88
C ARG A 81 -21.01 27.56 7.17
N VAL A 82 -21.55 28.45 8.01
CA VAL A 82 -20.98 28.80 9.32
C VAL A 82 -22.06 28.73 10.38
N TRP A 83 -21.80 28.05 11.48
CA TRP A 83 -22.77 27.86 12.56
C TRP A 83 -22.13 27.99 13.93
N GLY A 84 -22.95 28.37 14.94
CA GLY A 84 -22.49 28.55 16.30
C GLY A 84 -23.56 29.20 17.18
N ASN A 85 -23.15 29.70 18.33
CA ASN A 85 -24.08 30.22 19.34
C ASN A 85 -24.20 31.77 19.36
N GLN A 86 -23.35 32.49 18.62
CA GLN A 86 -23.35 33.95 18.52
C GLN A 86 -23.39 34.40 17.07
N ILE A 87 -24.42 35.16 16.71
CA ILE A 87 -24.67 35.59 15.33
C ILE A 87 -23.57 36.52 14.81
N SER A 88 -23.07 37.47 15.63
CA SER A 88 -21.99 38.37 15.22
C SER A 88 -20.70 37.63 14.86
N SER A 89 -20.35 36.62 15.66
CA SER A 89 -19.15 35.82 15.39
C SER A 89 -19.29 34.95 14.16
N ILE A 90 -20.51 34.49 13.83
CA ILE A 90 -20.84 33.77 12.59
C ILE A 90 -20.69 34.71 11.38
N GLU A 91 -21.19 35.94 11.48
CA GLU A 91 -21.06 36.96 10.44
C GLU A 91 -19.59 37.32 10.19
N ASP A 92 -18.84 37.62 11.25
CA ASP A 92 -17.40 37.90 11.18
C ASP A 92 -16.65 36.75 10.49
N LYS A 93 -16.95 35.48 10.86
CA LYS A 93 -16.31 34.33 10.24
C LYS A 93 -16.69 34.12 8.77
N LEU A 94 -17.95 34.38 8.44
CA LEU A 94 -18.43 34.28 7.07
C LEU A 94 -17.79 35.33 6.15
N ASP A 95 -17.48 36.52 6.70
CA ASP A 95 -16.79 37.60 5.97
C ASP A 95 -15.29 37.34 5.83
N GLU A 96 -14.67 36.56 6.73
CA GLU A 96 -13.29 36.11 6.61
C GLU A 96 -13.09 35.03 5.54
N ILE A 97 -14.15 34.29 5.18
CA ILE A 97 -14.07 33.22 4.19
C ILE A 97 -14.40 33.79 2.79
N PHE A 98 -13.42 33.70 1.91
CA PHE A 98 -13.53 34.14 0.55
C PHE A 98 -13.18 33.02 -0.43
N VAL A 99 -13.97 32.88 -1.51
CA VAL A 99 -13.71 31.96 -2.59
C VAL A 99 -13.50 32.76 -3.87
N ASP A 100 -12.27 32.71 -4.40
CA ASP A 100 -11.92 33.34 -5.66
C ASP A 100 -12.18 32.36 -6.82
N ILE A 101 -13.16 32.69 -7.66
CA ILE A 101 -13.53 31.87 -8.82
C ILE A 101 -13.29 32.67 -10.09
N THR A 102 -12.28 32.27 -10.84
CA THR A 102 -11.87 32.91 -12.08
C THR A 102 -11.81 31.90 -13.23
N GLY A 103 -12.00 32.37 -14.45
CA GLY A 103 -11.95 31.44 -15.58
C GLY A 103 -11.79 32.13 -16.93
N THR A 104 -11.10 31.41 -17.79
CA THR A 104 -10.97 31.64 -19.24
C THR A 104 -11.32 30.35 -19.97
N LYS A 105 -11.31 30.35 -21.31
CA LYS A 105 -11.52 29.13 -22.11
C LYS A 105 -10.47 28.04 -21.85
N ASN A 106 -9.24 28.42 -21.41
CA ASN A 106 -8.13 27.48 -21.24
C ASN A 106 -7.87 27.13 -19.78
N ARG A 107 -8.45 27.87 -18.82
CA ARG A 107 -8.22 27.67 -17.40
C ARG A 107 -9.43 28.14 -16.59
N VAL A 108 -9.83 27.31 -15.64
CA VAL A 108 -10.82 27.64 -14.60
C VAL A 108 -10.18 27.36 -13.26
N SER A 109 -10.34 28.27 -12.31
CA SER A 109 -9.77 28.15 -10.98
C SER A 109 -10.80 28.54 -9.91
N ALA A 110 -10.86 27.78 -8.83
CA ALA A 110 -11.57 28.12 -7.61
C ALA A 110 -10.68 27.87 -6.40
N VAL A 111 -10.41 28.90 -5.62
CA VAL A 111 -9.47 28.87 -4.50
C VAL A 111 -10.12 29.46 -3.25
N THR A 112 -10.17 28.69 -2.18
CA THR A 112 -10.60 29.13 -0.85
C THR A 112 -9.48 29.87 -0.14
N SER A 113 -9.78 31.08 0.32
CA SER A 113 -8.95 31.87 1.23
C SER A 113 -9.70 32.13 2.52
N ILE A 114 -9.05 31.90 3.65
CA ILE A 114 -9.58 32.19 4.96
C ILE A 114 -8.68 33.24 5.58
N GLY A 115 -9.25 34.41 5.92
CA GLY A 115 -8.50 35.53 6.48
C GLY A 115 -7.68 35.10 7.71
N ASN A 116 -6.44 35.61 7.78
CA ASN A 116 -5.59 35.44 8.94
C ASN A 116 -6.16 36.30 10.09
N THR A 117 -7.04 35.77 10.89
CA THR A 117 -7.14 36.28 12.24
C THR A 117 -5.77 36.10 12.88
N GLN A 118 -5.07 37.23 13.17
CA GLN A 118 -3.92 37.21 14.04
C GLN A 118 -4.28 36.32 15.22
N TRP A 119 -3.41 35.36 15.53
CA TRP A 119 -3.56 34.41 16.62
C TRP A 119 -3.67 35.21 17.92
N SER A 120 -4.87 35.77 18.17
CA SER A 120 -5.22 36.42 19.38
C SER A 120 -5.45 35.32 20.42
N TRP A 121 -4.71 35.35 21.51
CA TRP A 121 -4.83 34.43 22.64
C TRP A 121 -6.22 34.47 23.31
N SER A 122 -7.21 35.15 22.73
CA SER A 122 -8.59 35.20 23.19
C SER A 122 -9.47 34.02 22.77
N PHE A 123 -8.93 33.02 22.04
CA PHE A 123 -9.65 31.80 21.65
C PHE A 123 -10.11 30.90 22.80
N TRP A 124 -9.72 31.20 24.05
CA TRP A 124 -10.17 30.47 25.23
C TRP A 124 -11.52 30.94 25.79
N LYS A 125 -12.21 31.84 25.14
CA LYS A 125 -13.59 32.19 25.46
C LYS A 125 -14.54 31.38 24.56
N ASN A 126 -15.18 30.36 25.11
CA ASN A 126 -16.40 29.60 24.81
C ASN A 126 -17.29 29.96 23.58
N ASN A 127 -16.76 30.40 22.48
CA ASN A 127 -17.50 30.59 21.23
C ASN A 127 -17.07 29.53 20.22
N SER A 128 -17.64 28.32 20.32
CA SER A 128 -17.44 27.28 19.33
C SER A 128 -18.17 27.67 18.04
N ILE A 129 -17.41 28.21 17.09
CA ILE A 129 -17.87 28.45 15.73
C ILE A 129 -17.31 27.28 14.88
N SER A 130 -18.17 26.66 14.11
CA SER A 130 -17.82 25.67 13.13
C SER A 130 -18.18 26.18 11.73
N TYR A 131 -17.47 25.71 10.73
CA TYR A 131 -17.73 26.04 9.35
C TYR A 131 -17.31 24.92 8.42
N GLU A 132 -17.94 24.88 7.23
CA GLU A 132 -17.59 24.00 6.13
C GLU A 132 -17.71 24.74 4.79
N ILE A 133 -16.91 24.30 3.82
CA ILE A 133 -16.86 24.90 2.49
C ILE A 133 -16.93 23.76 1.48
N ASN A 134 -18.08 23.59 0.84
CA ASN A 134 -18.34 22.48 -0.05
C ASN A 134 -18.37 22.95 -1.51
N TYR A 135 -17.58 22.29 -2.34
CA TYR A 135 -17.50 22.52 -3.77
C TYR A 135 -18.23 21.42 -4.53
N VAL A 136 -19.13 21.78 -5.41
CA VAL A 136 -19.69 20.89 -6.42
C VAL A 136 -19.34 21.48 -7.79
N VAL A 137 -18.52 20.74 -8.54
CA VAL A 137 -17.98 21.20 -9.83
C VAL A 137 -18.39 20.24 -10.93
N HIS A 138 -19.16 20.70 -11.87
CA HIS A 138 -19.44 19.96 -13.11
C HIS A 138 -18.41 20.34 -14.16
N ALA A 139 -17.57 19.39 -14.58
CA ALA A 139 -16.48 19.64 -15.52
C ALA A 139 -16.35 18.52 -16.58
N PRO A 140 -15.95 18.84 -17.83
CA PRO A 140 -15.62 17.81 -18.82
C PRO A 140 -14.49 16.91 -18.35
N ALA A 141 -14.62 15.59 -18.49
CA ALA A 141 -13.60 14.62 -18.12
C ALA A 141 -12.27 14.80 -18.91
N THR A 142 -12.30 15.51 -20.03
CA THR A 142 -11.14 15.80 -20.88
C THR A 142 -10.24 16.92 -20.35
N MET A 143 -10.61 17.60 -19.28
CA MET A 143 -9.80 18.65 -18.67
C MET A 143 -8.59 18.05 -17.94
N ILE A 144 -7.50 18.81 -17.89
CA ILE A 144 -6.43 18.57 -16.93
C ILE A 144 -6.95 19.05 -15.58
N MET A 145 -6.85 18.23 -14.53
CA MET A 145 -7.41 18.56 -13.23
C MET A 145 -6.32 18.56 -12.15
N GLU A 146 -6.29 19.65 -11.37
CA GLU A 146 -5.48 19.79 -10.17
C GLU A 146 -6.45 20.09 -9.00
N VAL A 147 -6.59 19.16 -8.08
CA VAL A 147 -7.51 19.26 -6.94
C VAL A 147 -6.73 19.11 -5.65
N SER A 148 -6.74 20.14 -4.83
CA SER A 148 -6.14 20.16 -3.50
C SER A 148 -7.21 20.35 -2.44
N GLN A 149 -7.17 19.52 -1.40
CA GLN A 149 -8.12 19.56 -0.28
C GLN A 149 -7.39 19.34 1.04
N LYS A 150 -7.70 20.18 2.03
CA LYS A 150 -7.21 19.96 3.38
C LYS A 150 -8.39 19.96 4.37
N TYR A 151 -8.43 18.95 5.25
CA TYR A 151 -9.51 18.73 6.22
C TYR A 151 -10.87 18.51 5.53
N GLY A 152 -10.92 17.46 4.70
CA GLY A 152 -12.14 17.05 4.04
C GLY A 152 -11.88 16.22 2.76
N ASP A 153 -12.94 15.74 2.17
CA ASP A 153 -12.88 14.70 1.16
C ASP A 153 -12.84 15.24 -0.28
N ILE A 154 -12.20 14.49 -1.17
CA ILE A 154 -12.22 14.71 -2.62
C ILE A 154 -12.96 13.57 -3.28
N LYS A 155 -13.90 13.92 -4.18
CA LYS A 155 -14.56 12.97 -5.07
C LYS A 155 -14.42 13.40 -6.51
N VAL A 156 -13.90 12.50 -7.38
CA VAL A 156 -13.81 12.73 -8.82
C VAL A 156 -14.42 11.55 -9.55
N ALA A 157 -15.55 11.75 -10.20
CA ALA A 157 -16.26 10.65 -10.86
C ALA A 157 -15.49 10.11 -12.08
N ARG A 158 -14.89 10.98 -12.89
CA ARG A 158 -14.16 10.59 -14.10
C ARG A 158 -13.13 11.63 -14.53
N SER A 159 -11.98 11.14 -15.02
CA SER A 159 -10.99 11.93 -15.76
C SER A 159 -10.40 11.08 -16.90
N THR A 160 -10.23 11.69 -18.07
CA THR A 160 -9.58 11.07 -19.24
C THR A 160 -8.25 11.75 -19.60
N ASN A 161 -7.82 12.70 -18.79
CA ASN A 161 -6.58 13.45 -18.95
C ASN A 161 -5.77 13.42 -17.62
N ALA A 162 -4.69 14.16 -17.57
CA ALA A 162 -3.86 14.25 -16.36
C ALA A 162 -4.66 14.73 -15.16
N LEU A 163 -4.52 14.00 -14.05
CA LEU A 163 -5.16 14.29 -12.77
C LEU A 163 -4.11 14.39 -11.67
N LYS A 164 -4.06 15.53 -10.99
CA LYS A 164 -3.30 15.69 -9.75
C LYS A 164 -4.26 15.86 -8.58
N ILE A 165 -4.13 15.00 -7.58
CA ILE A 165 -4.86 15.06 -6.30
C ILE A 165 -3.84 15.29 -5.19
N VAL A 166 -4.16 16.22 -4.29
CA VAL A 166 -3.45 16.40 -3.02
C VAL A 166 -4.49 16.46 -1.92
N CYS A 167 -4.54 15.46 -1.06
CA CYS A 167 -5.51 15.37 0.01
C CYS A 167 -4.82 15.16 1.36
N ALA A 168 -5.07 16.05 2.31
CA ALA A 168 -4.55 15.93 3.67
C ALA A 168 -5.69 15.99 4.69
N TYR A 169 -5.71 15.03 5.63
CA TYR A 169 -6.74 14.91 6.66
C TYR A 169 -8.16 14.77 6.08
N GLY A 170 -8.29 13.94 5.07
CA GLY A 170 -9.54 13.62 4.40
C GLY A 170 -9.36 12.42 3.48
N ASN A 171 -10.40 11.97 2.81
CA ASN A 171 -10.36 10.79 1.97
C ASN A 171 -10.56 11.15 0.50
N VAL A 172 -10.17 10.23 -0.36
CA VAL A 172 -10.31 10.37 -1.80
C VAL A 172 -11.18 9.24 -2.34
N ASP A 173 -12.19 9.59 -3.15
CA ASP A 173 -13.03 8.65 -3.89
C ASP A 173 -12.92 8.95 -5.39
N LEU A 174 -12.12 8.17 -6.12
CA LEU A 174 -11.91 8.32 -7.55
C LEU A 174 -12.61 7.19 -8.31
N GLY A 175 -13.47 7.55 -9.27
CA GLY A 175 -14.13 6.59 -10.14
C GLY A 175 -13.23 6.15 -11.30
N GLN A 176 -13.56 6.56 -12.54
CA GLN A 176 -12.86 6.12 -13.76
C GLN A 176 -11.80 7.13 -14.19
N ILE A 177 -10.54 6.87 -13.88
CA ILE A 177 -9.39 7.74 -14.20
C ILE A 177 -8.54 7.07 -15.29
N SER A 178 -8.76 7.45 -16.52
CA SER A 178 -8.13 6.84 -17.69
C SER A 178 -7.01 7.66 -18.33
N GLY A 179 -6.67 8.82 -17.76
CA GLY A 179 -5.48 9.59 -18.13
C GLY A 179 -4.18 8.80 -17.89
N GLU A 180 -3.13 9.13 -18.63
CA GLU A 180 -1.84 8.45 -18.53
C GLU A 180 -0.87 9.10 -17.53
N THR A 181 -1.14 10.34 -17.10
CA THR A 181 -0.28 11.10 -16.20
C THR A 181 -1.08 11.50 -14.96
N ASN A 182 -1.11 10.62 -13.98
CA ASN A 182 -1.84 10.88 -12.74
C ASN A 182 -0.87 10.89 -11.56
N ARG A 183 -1.09 11.81 -10.64
CA ARG A 183 -0.37 11.91 -9.37
C ARG A 183 -1.35 12.08 -8.22
N ILE A 184 -1.23 11.22 -7.22
CA ILE A 184 -2.07 11.20 -6.03
C ILE A 184 -1.15 11.33 -4.81
N GLU A 185 -1.39 12.32 -3.98
CA GLU A 185 -0.69 12.56 -2.72
C GLU A 185 -1.72 12.50 -1.59
N LEU A 186 -1.54 11.59 -0.63
CA LEU A 186 -2.46 11.36 0.48
C LEU A 186 -1.73 11.42 1.82
N ASP A 187 -2.16 12.32 2.70
CA ASP A 187 -1.65 12.43 4.06
C ASP A 187 -2.80 12.23 5.06
N TYR A 188 -2.67 11.29 5.98
CA TYR A 188 -3.69 11.00 7.00
C TYR A 188 -5.08 10.72 6.42
N ALA A 189 -5.14 9.91 5.34
CA ALA A 189 -6.35 9.53 4.61
C ALA A 189 -6.70 8.06 4.90
N ASN A 190 -7.60 7.81 5.86
CA ASN A 190 -7.83 6.47 6.41
C ASN A 190 -8.85 5.60 5.66
N ASN A 191 -9.48 6.11 4.61
CA ASN A 191 -10.51 5.38 3.85
C ASN A 191 -10.59 5.88 2.41
N SER A 192 -9.47 5.83 1.69
CA SER A 192 -9.39 6.27 0.30
C SER A 192 -9.63 5.12 -0.66
N HIS A 193 -10.34 5.40 -1.75
CA HIS A 193 -10.71 4.43 -2.76
C HIS A 193 -10.52 4.96 -4.18
N ILE A 194 -9.95 4.13 -5.05
CA ILE A 194 -9.81 4.36 -6.49
C ILE A 194 -10.42 3.16 -7.22
N GLU A 195 -11.53 3.34 -7.92
CA GLU A 195 -12.18 2.26 -8.66
C GLU A 195 -11.31 1.77 -9.82
N HIS A 196 -10.86 2.70 -10.66
CA HIS A 196 -9.94 2.43 -11.77
C HIS A 196 -9.01 3.60 -12.03
N ILE A 197 -7.73 3.31 -12.19
CA ILE A 197 -6.74 4.30 -12.62
C ILE A 197 -5.77 3.65 -13.63
N SER A 198 -5.64 4.24 -14.82
CA SER A 198 -4.81 3.64 -15.87
C SER A 198 -3.34 3.57 -15.46
N GLN A 199 -2.75 4.69 -15.11
CA GLN A 199 -1.39 4.80 -14.60
C GLN A 199 -1.33 5.89 -13.55
N ALA A 200 -0.56 5.69 -12.48
CA ALA A 200 -0.36 6.71 -11.46
C ALA A 200 0.97 6.58 -10.74
N GLN A 201 1.51 7.72 -10.32
CA GLN A 201 2.36 7.82 -9.16
C GLN A 201 1.48 8.13 -7.96
N ILE A 202 1.63 7.37 -6.89
CA ILE A 202 0.85 7.51 -5.66
C ILE A 202 1.83 7.61 -4.50
N ASP A 203 1.78 8.71 -3.79
CA ASP A 203 2.57 8.98 -2.60
C ASP A 203 1.60 9.01 -1.41
N THR A 204 1.82 8.19 -0.37
CA THR A 204 0.91 8.10 0.78
C THR A 204 1.66 8.05 2.10
N ASP A 205 1.25 8.89 3.06
CA ASP A 205 1.75 8.88 4.42
C ASP A 205 0.59 8.71 5.41
N TYR A 206 0.73 7.78 6.36
CA TYR A 206 -0.28 7.50 7.38
C TYR A 206 -1.69 7.30 6.82
N SER A 207 -1.80 6.54 5.73
CA SER A 207 -3.02 6.47 4.94
C SER A 207 -3.41 5.03 4.60
N ASN A 208 -4.70 4.80 4.34
CA ASN A 208 -5.19 3.52 3.83
C ASN A 208 -5.81 3.75 2.45
N LEU A 209 -5.37 2.97 1.47
CA LEU A 209 -5.81 3.11 0.09
C LEU A 209 -6.19 1.76 -0.52
N VAL A 210 -7.36 1.72 -1.14
CA VAL A 210 -7.81 0.59 -1.95
C VAL A 210 -7.84 1.00 -3.42
N VAL A 211 -7.16 0.23 -4.29
CA VAL A 211 -7.22 0.40 -5.76
C VAL A 211 -7.88 -0.81 -6.39
N GLY A 212 -9.04 -0.60 -7.03
CA GLY A 212 -9.82 -1.65 -7.70
C GLY A 212 -9.09 -2.21 -8.92
N SER A 213 -8.61 -1.35 -9.83
CA SER A 213 -7.84 -1.82 -10.98
C SER A 213 -6.86 -0.77 -11.52
N SER A 214 -5.72 -1.25 -12.07
CA SER A 214 -4.74 -0.39 -12.74
C SER A 214 -3.91 -1.14 -13.78
N ASN A 215 -3.40 -0.41 -14.78
CA ASN A 215 -2.38 -0.93 -15.69
C ASN A 215 -0.98 -0.78 -15.11
N TYR A 216 -0.68 0.36 -14.47
CA TYR A 216 0.61 0.61 -13.86
C TYR A 216 0.50 1.54 -12.66
N LEU A 217 1.11 1.14 -11.55
CA LEU A 217 1.25 1.96 -10.36
C LEU A 217 2.73 2.07 -9.97
N ASN A 218 3.13 3.28 -9.58
CA ASN A 218 4.36 3.54 -8.86
C ASN A 218 3.97 4.06 -7.47
N LEU A 219 4.23 3.28 -6.43
CA LEU A 219 3.81 3.53 -5.06
C LEU A 219 5.03 3.90 -4.20
N HIS A 220 4.96 5.02 -3.52
CA HIS A 220 5.85 5.39 -2.43
C HIS A 220 5.00 5.59 -1.19
N THR A 221 5.21 4.78 -0.16
CA THR A 221 4.29 4.77 0.97
C THR A 221 5.00 4.58 2.30
N ASP A 222 4.66 5.42 3.27
CA ASP A 222 5.15 5.33 4.63
C ASP A 222 3.97 5.17 5.60
N TYR A 223 4.10 4.24 6.56
CA TYR A 223 3.08 3.99 7.60
C TYR A 223 1.66 3.83 7.06
N SER A 224 1.51 3.11 5.96
CA SER A 224 0.25 3.02 5.22
C SER A 224 -0.17 1.58 4.95
N ASP A 225 -1.48 1.36 4.78
CA ASP A 225 -2.01 0.07 4.35
C ASP A 225 -2.55 0.19 2.92
N ILE A 226 -2.03 -0.62 2.01
CA ILE A 226 -2.37 -0.58 0.59
C ILE A 226 -3.02 -1.89 0.15
N GLU A 227 -4.17 -1.79 -0.48
CA GLU A 227 -4.88 -2.93 -1.07
C GLU A 227 -5.05 -2.75 -2.58
N LEU A 228 -4.46 -3.64 -3.37
CA LEU A 228 -4.53 -3.66 -4.83
C LEU A 228 -5.32 -4.89 -5.29
N LYS A 229 -6.46 -4.68 -5.95
CA LYS A 229 -7.30 -5.80 -6.41
C LYS A 229 -6.80 -6.41 -7.71
N GLN A 230 -6.70 -5.63 -8.77
CA GLN A 230 -6.25 -6.10 -10.09
C GLN A 230 -5.27 -5.11 -10.71
N VAL A 231 -3.99 -5.45 -10.75
CA VAL A 231 -2.95 -4.57 -11.29
C VAL A 231 -2.14 -5.32 -12.34
N LYS A 232 -1.84 -4.70 -13.48
CA LYS A 232 -0.94 -5.35 -14.44
C LYS A 232 0.51 -5.26 -13.95
N LYS A 233 0.97 -4.05 -13.62
CA LYS A 233 2.32 -3.84 -13.11
C LYS A 233 2.27 -2.87 -11.93
N VAL A 234 3.03 -3.17 -10.90
CA VAL A 234 3.26 -2.26 -9.77
C VAL A 234 4.74 -2.24 -9.40
N ASP A 235 5.26 -1.03 -9.22
CA ASP A 235 6.55 -0.76 -8.61
C ASP A 235 6.27 -0.15 -7.22
N VAL A 236 6.82 -0.75 -6.15
CA VAL A 236 6.53 -0.40 -4.74
C VAL A 236 7.81 -0.03 -4.02
N ASP A 237 7.76 1.04 -3.27
CA ASP A 237 8.74 1.44 -2.27
C ASP A 237 7.97 1.78 -1.00
N MET A 238 8.08 0.91 0.03
CA MET A 238 7.17 0.98 1.17
C MET A 238 7.89 0.70 2.48
N ASP A 239 7.70 1.61 3.45
CA ASP A 239 8.17 1.47 4.81
C ASP A 239 6.98 1.45 5.78
N TYR A 240 6.94 0.42 6.64
CA TYR A 240 5.94 0.22 7.68
C TYR A 240 4.50 0.16 7.19
N GLY A 241 3.87 -0.98 7.34
CA GLY A 241 2.45 -1.17 7.04
C GLY A 241 2.14 -2.51 6.40
N GLN A 242 1.07 -2.56 5.60
CA GLN A 242 0.62 -3.78 4.95
C GLN A 242 0.41 -3.56 3.45
N LEU A 243 0.88 -4.50 2.64
CA LEU A 243 0.65 -4.52 1.20
C LEU A 243 -0.13 -5.79 0.82
N ASN A 244 -1.37 -5.61 0.39
CA ASN A 244 -2.23 -6.70 -0.08
C ASN A 244 -2.45 -6.58 -1.58
N ILE A 245 -2.11 -7.61 -2.35
CA ILE A 245 -2.28 -7.65 -3.82
C ILE A 245 -3.08 -8.89 -4.19
N ASP A 246 -4.33 -8.75 -4.59
CA ASP A 246 -5.16 -9.89 -4.97
C ASP A 246 -4.65 -10.54 -6.26
N SER A 247 -4.33 -9.73 -7.28
CA SER A 247 -3.71 -10.22 -8.51
C SER A 247 -2.84 -9.17 -9.21
N ALA A 248 -1.67 -9.61 -9.69
CA ALA A 248 -0.78 -8.80 -10.51
C ALA A 248 -0.05 -9.63 -11.56
N SER A 249 0.22 -9.04 -12.74
CA SER A 249 1.10 -9.68 -13.71
C SER A 249 2.57 -9.54 -13.29
N VAL A 250 2.97 -8.36 -12.82
CA VAL A 250 4.35 -8.06 -12.41
C VAL A 250 4.34 -7.18 -11.16
N VAL A 251 5.12 -7.58 -10.16
CA VAL A 251 5.37 -6.81 -8.92
C VAL A 251 6.87 -6.59 -8.78
N HIS A 252 7.29 -5.34 -8.67
CA HIS A 252 8.66 -5.00 -8.28
C HIS A 252 8.63 -4.14 -7.02
N GLY A 253 9.57 -4.31 -6.11
CA GLY A 253 9.58 -3.43 -4.97
C GLY A 253 10.66 -3.68 -3.95
N ASN A 254 10.77 -2.67 -3.08
CA ASN A 254 11.51 -2.72 -1.83
C ASN A 254 10.52 -2.50 -0.70
N THR A 255 10.67 -3.25 0.38
CA THR A 255 9.81 -3.08 1.56
C THR A 255 10.60 -3.29 2.84
N ASP A 256 10.45 -2.37 3.79
CA ASP A 256 11.05 -2.45 5.11
C ASP A 256 9.96 -2.43 6.19
N TYR A 257 9.93 -3.43 7.06
CA TYR A 257 8.91 -3.59 8.11
C TYR A 257 7.48 -3.67 7.57
N VAL A 258 7.28 -4.39 6.46
CA VAL A 258 6.00 -4.52 5.77
C VAL A 258 5.58 -5.97 5.67
N ASP A 259 4.33 -6.26 6.03
CA ASP A 259 3.72 -7.55 5.75
C ASP A 259 3.11 -7.52 4.34
N VAL A 260 3.56 -8.43 3.48
CA VAL A 260 3.14 -8.52 2.07
C VAL A 260 2.32 -9.77 1.84
N GLN A 261 1.09 -9.60 1.38
CA GLN A 261 0.21 -10.70 0.98
C GLN A 261 -0.14 -10.60 -0.50
N MET A 262 0.17 -11.66 -1.24
CA MET A 262 -0.07 -11.74 -2.67
C MET A 262 -0.97 -12.93 -3.01
N GLY A 263 -2.01 -12.68 -3.78
CA GLY A 263 -2.91 -13.70 -4.30
C GLY A 263 -2.30 -14.42 -5.52
N THR A 264 -2.78 -14.12 -6.72
CA THR A 264 -2.29 -14.71 -7.97
C THR A 264 -1.32 -13.77 -8.66
N ILE A 265 -0.05 -14.16 -8.73
CA ILE A 265 1.03 -13.33 -9.26
C ILE A 265 1.68 -14.00 -10.48
N GLY A 266 1.89 -13.22 -11.53
CA GLY A 266 2.64 -13.66 -12.70
C GLY A 266 4.13 -13.74 -12.40
N GLN A 267 4.72 -12.64 -11.97
CA GLN A 267 6.14 -12.52 -11.67
C GLN A 267 6.34 -11.47 -10.59
N PHE A 268 7.36 -11.65 -9.75
CA PHE A 268 7.81 -10.59 -8.86
C PHE A 268 9.33 -10.47 -8.79
N SER A 269 9.82 -9.30 -8.38
CA SER A 269 11.18 -9.04 -7.95
C SER A 269 11.12 -8.15 -6.72
N LEU A 270 11.35 -8.74 -5.55
CA LEU A 270 11.22 -8.07 -4.26
C LEU A 270 12.52 -8.11 -3.47
N ALA A 271 12.84 -7.00 -2.84
CA ALA A 271 13.77 -6.92 -1.72
C ALA A 271 12.98 -6.58 -0.46
N MET A 272 13.14 -7.36 0.61
CA MET A 272 12.38 -7.20 1.84
C MET A 272 13.29 -7.35 3.04
N ASP A 273 13.18 -6.41 3.97
CA ASP A 273 13.81 -6.53 5.28
C ASP A 273 12.75 -6.38 6.38
N TYR A 274 12.71 -7.34 7.31
CA TYR A 274 11.76 -7.38 8.42
C TYR A 274 10.28 -7.33 7.98
N GLY A 275 9.60 -8.45 8.04
CA GLY A 275 8.19 -8.60 7.71
C GLY A 275 7.89 -9.99 7.20
N ASP A 276 6.66 -10.24 6.81
CA ASP A 276 6.22 -11.53 6.32
C ASP A 276 5.84 -11.44 4.84
N LEU A 277 6.22 -12.44 4.05
CA LEU A 277 5.76 -12.60 2.67
C LEU A 277 4.88 -13.83 2.56
N ARG A 278 3.64 -13.66 2.15
CA ARG A 278 2.79 -14.76 1.75
C ARG A 278 2.34 -14.63 0.29
N VAL A 279 2.62 -15.66 -0.51
CA VAL A 279 2.19 -15.75 -1.91
C VAL A 279 1.29 -16.96 -2.07
N LYS A 280 0.03 -16.73 -2.40
CA LYS A 280 -0.93 -17.82 -2.61
C LYS A 280 -0.60 -18.61 -3.87
N GLN A 281 -0.28 -17.93 -4.97
CA GLN A 281 0.00 -18.60 -6.24
C GLN A 281 0.95 -17.81 -7.12
N LEU A 282 2.06 -18.41 -7.51
CA LEU A 282 3.02 -17.89 -8.49
C LEU A 282 2.96 -18.72 -9.78
N ILE A 283 2.49 -18.11 -10.89
CA ILE A 283 2.03 -18.85 -12.08
C ILE A 283 2.74 -18.52 -13.39
N SER A 284 3.86 -17.82 -13.37
CA SER A 284 4.55 -17.45 -14.62
C SER A 284 5.14 -18.65 -15.36
N SER A 285 4.99 -18.67 -16.66
CA SER A 285 5.66 -19.62 -17.54
C SER A 285 6.78 -18.94 -18.32
N GLY A 286 8.00 -18.95 -17.81
CA GLY A 286 9.19 -18.53 -18.57
C GLY A 286 9.96 -17.32 -18.06
N SER A 287 9.54 -16.66 -16.99
CA SER A 287 10.29 -15.61 -16.31
C SER A 287 10.67 -16.04 -14.90
N PHE A 288 11.86 -15.64 -14.43
CA PHE A 288 12.25 -15.84 -13.05
C PHE A 288 11.62 -14.76 -12.18
N SER A 289 11.02 -15.18 -11.06
CA SER A 289 10.78 -14.31 -9.94
C SER A 289 12.02 -14.28 -9.04
N LYS A 290 12.26 -13.16 -8.37
CA LYS A 290 13.41 -12.97 -7.49
C LYS A 290 12.96 -12.45 -6.14
N LEU A 291 13.51 -13.04 -5.08
CA LEU A 291 13.35 -12.62 -3.71
C LEU A 291 14.71 -12.46 -3.05
N THR A 292 14.97 -11.29 -2.53
CA THR A 292 16.12 -11.03 -1.63
C THR A 292 15.56 -10.56 -0.31
N THR A 293 15.89 -11.25 0.79
CA THR A 293 15.26 -10.92 2.06
C THR A 293 16.13 -11.22 3.27
N SER A 294 15.93 -10.43 4.34
CA SER A 294 16.56 -10.63 5.64
C SER A 294 15.53 -10.52 6.76
N TYR A 295 15.60 -11.41 7.74
CA TYR A 295 14.71 -11.44 8.91
C TYR A 295 13.23 -11.53 8.53
N THR A 296 12.90 -12.41 7.56
CA THR A 296 11.56 -12.52 6.97
C THR A 296 11.06 -13.96 7.04
N GLU A 297 9.77 -14.15 7.30
CA GLU A 297 9.08 -15.42 7.08
C GLU A 297 8.43 -15.41 5.71
N VAL A 298 8.74 -16.41 4.89
CA VAL A 298 8.25 -16.53 3.50
C VAL A 298 7.43 -17.79 3.36
N ALA A 299 6.18 -17.64 2.95
CA ALA A 299 5.28 -18.75 2.64
C ALA A 299 4.73 -18.66 1.22
N ILE A 300 4.88 -19.72 0.42
CA ILE A 300 4.35 -19.83 -0.95
C ILE A 300 3.48 -21.07 -1.02
N ASP A 301 2.14 -20.88 -1.14
CA ASP A 301 1.21 -22.00 -1.16
C ASP A 301 1.37 -22.83 -2.45
N GLN A 302 1.47 -22.16 -3.63
CA GLN A 302 1.64 -22.83 -4.92
C GLN A 302 2.71 -22.14 -5.78
N LEU A 303 3.78 -22.86 -6.09
CA LEU A 303 4.85 -22.41 -6.95
C LEU A 303 4.82 -23.19 -8.29
N ASN A 304 4.36 -22.55 -9.35
CA ASN A 304 4.30 -23.08 -10.72
C ASN A 304 5.20 -22.29 -11.68
N SER A 305 6.29 -21.75 -11.18
CA SER A 305 7.20 -20.83 -11.88
C SER A 305 8.63 -21.09 -11.48
N SER A 306 9.57 -20.37 -12.09
CA SER A 306 10.95 -20.28 -11.61
C SER A 306 11.08 -19.21 -10.54
N LEU A 307 11.87 -19.50 -9.49
CA LEU A 307 12.11 -18.60 -8.37
C LEU A 307 13.57 -18.67 -7.94
N GLU A 308 14.19 -17.51 -7.83
CA GLU A 308 15.49 -17.30 -7.20
C GLU A 308 15.28 -16.66 -5.82
N VAL A 309 15.85 -17.23 -4.78
CA VAL A 309 15.74 -16.74 -3.39
C VAL A 309 17.13 -16.54 -2.82
N ASP A 310 17.42 -15.35 -2.34
CA ASP A 310 18.58 -15.05 -1.47
C ASP A 310 18.06 -14.61 -0.12
N MET A 311 18.26 -15.43 0.91
CA MET A 311 17.60 -15.25 2.20
C MET A 311 18.56 -15.37 3.36
N GLN A 312 18.47 -14.44 4.30
CA GLN A 312 19.24 -14.45 5.53
C GLN A 312 18.32 -14.30 6.75
N TYR A 313 18.48 -15.18 7.73
CA TYR A 313 17.73 -15.17 8.99
C TYR A 313 16.21 -15.20 8.80
N GLY A 314 15.63 -16.39 8.65
CA GLY A 314 14.19 -16.53 8.53
C GLY A 314 13.75 -17.95 8.21
N GLN A 315 12.60 -18.06 7.58
CA GLN A 315 12.00 -19.33 7.19
C GLN A 315 11.44 -19.23 5.78
N LEU A 316 11.65 -20.28 4.98
CA LEU A 316 11.09 -20.43 3.64
C LEU A 316 10.23 -21.69 3.59
N ASP A 317 8.93 -21.51 3.46
CA ASP A 317 7.97 -22.59 3.29
C ASP A 317 7.37 -22.55 1.88
N ILE A 318 7.52 -23.65 1.13
CA ILE A 318 6.86 -23.84 -0.16
C ILE A 318 5.99 -25.08 -0.06
N ASP A 319 4.67 -24.89 0.02
CA ASP A 319 3.72 -25.96 0.25
C ASP A 319 3.54 -26.87 -0.94
N GLN A 320 3.60 -26.32 -2.17
CA GLN A 320 3.49 -27.12 -3.38
C GLN A 320 4.30 -26.54 -4.54
N TRP A 321 5.43 -27.18 -4.86
CA TRP A 321 6.19 -26.91 -6.08
C TRP A 321 5.76 -27.85 -7.20
N SER A 322 5.00 -27.33 -8.16
CA SER A 322 4.31 -28.09 -9.19
C SER A 322 4.74 -27.71 -10.60
N GLY A 323 4.14 -28.39 -11.59
CA GLY A 323 4.38 -28.12 -13.01
C GLY A 323 5.59 -28.85 -13.58
N PRO A 324 5.64 -28.99 -14.92
CA PRO A 324 6.68 -29.78 -15.63
C PRO A 324 7.99 -29.03 -15.84
N GLN A 325 8.04 -27.72 -15.55
CA GLN A 325 9.17 -26.85 -15.78
C GLN A 325 9.34 -25.88 -14.62
N GLY A 326 10.50 -25.29 -14.49
CA GLY A 326 10.81 -24.28 -13.48
C GLY A 326 12.10 -24.62 -12.74
N GLN A 327 12.86 -23.59 -12.42
CA GLN A 327 14.04 -23.68 -11.58
C GLN A 327 13.75 -23.02 -10.25
N LEU A 328 14.07 -23.72 -9.18
CA LEU A 328 14.08 -23.18 -7.83
C LEU A 328 15.52 -23.11 -7.36
N ASP A 329 16.04 -21.91 -7.23
CA ASP A 329 17.42 -21.62 -6.83
C ASP A 329 17.42 -20.86 -5.50
N ILE A 330 17.99 -21.46 -4.46
CA ILE A 330 17.92 -20.96 -3.09
C ILE A 330 19.33 -20.81 -2.53
N GLU A 331 19.73 -19.59 -2.27
CA GLU A 331 20.87 -19.23 -1.44
C GLU A 331 20.35 -18.83 -0.05
N ALA A 332 20.77 -19.56 1.00
CA ALA A 332 20.21 -19.38 2.33
C ALA A 332 21.27 -19.38 3.42
N GLN A 333 21.14 -18.47 4.39
CA GLN A 333 21.99 -18.42 5.56
C GLN A 333 21.19 -18.20 6.83
N TYR A 334 21.36 -19.07 7.84
CA TYR A 334 20.59 -19.06 9.09
C TYR A 334 19.07 -19.14 8.84
N THR A 335 18.69 -20.00 7.88
CA THR A 335 17.32 -20.10 7.39
C THR A 335 16.85 -21.55 7.45
N ASP A 336 15.61 -21.75 7.88
CA ASP A 336 14.94 -23.03 7.78
C ASP A 336 14.15 -23.11 6.48
N ILE A 337 14.39 -24.17 5.70
CA ILE A 337 13.76 -24.39 4.39
C ILE A 337 12.87 -25.62 4.46
N SER A 338 11.58 -25.46 4.15
CA SER A 338 10.61 -26.53 3.97
C SER A 338 10.04 -26.47 2.55
N LEU A 339 10.24 -27.52 1.78
CA LEU A 339 9.75 -27.61 0.41
C LEU A 339 8.96 -28.90 0.22
N SER A 340 7.71 -28.74 -0.16
CA SER A 340 6.88 -29.86 -0.65
C SER A 340 6.79 -29.83 -2.17
N TYR A 341 7.04 -30.96 -2.81
CA TYR A 341 7.01 -31.09 -4.26
C TYR A 341 5.90 -32.04 -4.70
N ASP A 342 5.32 -31.74 -5.87
CA ASP A 342 4.28 -32.57 -6.49
C ASP A 342 4.87 -33.89 -6.99
N PRO A 343 4.40 -35.04 -6.49
CA PRO A 343 4.91 -36.35 -6.87
C PRO A 343 4.62 -36.74 -8.34
N LEU A 344 3.81 -36.00 -9.06
CA LEU A 344 3.54 -36.26 -10.47
C LEU A 344 4.68 -35.85 -11.40
N PHE A 345 5.52 -34.88 -11.01
CA PHE A 345 6.56 -34.30 -11.85
C PHE A 345 7.97 -34.72 -11.42
N SER A 346 8.81 -35.01 -12.41
CA SER A 346 10.24 -35.29 -12.19
C SER A 346 11.04 -33.99 -12.07
N PHE A 347 12.12 -34.00 -11.30
CA PHE A 347 13.09 -32.91 -11.24
C PHE A 347 14.49 -33.41 -10.92
N SER A 348 15.53 -32.65 -11.31
CA SER A 348 16.90 -32.84 -10.88
C SER A 348 17.22 -31.94 -9.70
N SER A 349 18.15 -32.34 -8.86
CA SER A 349 18.49 -31.63 -7.63
C SER A 349 19.99 -31.57 -7.38
N ALA A 350 20.44 -30.41 -6.88
CA ALA A 350 21.79 -30.18 -6.39
C ALA A 350 21.72 -29.41 -5.07
N LEU A 351 22.09 -30.06 -3.96
CA LEU A 351 22.04 -29.48 -2.62
C LEU A 351 23.43 -29.43 -2.03
N TYR A 352 23.81 -28.25 -1.59
CA TYR A 352 25.08 -27.96 -0.93
C TYR A 352 24.81 -27.36 0.45
N GLY A 353 25.33 -27.98 1.48
CA GLY A 353 25.08 -27.55 2.84
C GLY A 353 26.32 -27.44 3.71
N SER A 354 26.36 -26.44 4.57
CA SER A 354 27.38 -26.32 5.63
C SER A 354 26.69 -26.13 6.98
N TYR A 355 27.04 -26.99 7.96
CA TYR A 355 26.39 -27.03 9.29
C TYR A 355 24.86 -27.24 9.21
N ILE A 356 24.44 -28.07 8.28
CA ILE A 356 23.03 -28.44 8.00
C ILE A 356 22.94 -29.96 7.86
N THR A 357 21.83 -30.53 8.34
CA THR A 357 21.47 -31.93 8.07
C THR A 357 20.15 -31.95 7.34
N PRO A 358 20.16 -32.28 6.01
CA PRO A 358 18.93 -32.31 5.24
C PRO A 358 18.08 -33.53 5.59
N LYS A 359 16.75 -33.35 5.54
CA LYS A 359 15.76 -34.41 5.68
C LYS A 359 15.00 -34.62 4.36
N GLY A 360 14.47 -35.83 4.15
CA GLY A 360 13.65 -36.15 2.98
C GLY A 360 14.41 -36.54 1.73
N LEU A 361 15.75 -36.66 1.78
CA LEU A 361 16.57 -37.08 0.62
C LEU A 361 16.37 -38.55 0.24
N SER A 362 15.81 -39.38 1.10
CA SER A 362 15.57 -40.83 0.84
C SER A 362 14.61 -41.08 -0.33
N ASN A 363 13.83 -40.10 -0.71
CA ASN A 363 12.90 -40.19 -1.83
C ASN A 363 13.55 -39.82 -3.19
N LEU A 364 14.81 -39.37 -3.17
CA LEU A 364 15.56 -38.96 -4.36
C LEU A 364 16.60 -40.02 -4.72
N GLU A 365 16.75 -40.27 -6.00
CA GLU A 365 17.82 -41.07 -6.56
C GLU A 365 19.14 -40.30 -6.55
N SER A 366 20.15 -40.81 -5.86
CA SER A 366 21.43 -40.11 -5.69
C SER A 366 22.41 -40.47 -6.81
N THR A 367 22.95 -39.46 -7.49
CA THR A 367 24.09 -39.62 -8.41
C THR A 367 25.42 -39.30 -7.73
N LYS A 368 25.38 -38.43 -6.73
CA LYS A 368 26.55 -38.09 -5.92
C LYS A 368 26.11 -37.70 -4.51
N ARG A 369 26.79 -38.29 -3.50
CA ARG A 369 26.55 -37.95 -2.10
C ARG A 369 27.90 -37.93 -1.36
N ILE A 370 28.21 -36.76 -0.79
CA ILE A 370 29.41 -36.55 0.00
C ILE A 370 29.03 -35.95 1.34
N GLU A 371 29.32 -36.64 2.42
CA GLU A 371 29.06 -36.16 3.78
C GLU A 371 30.37 -36.01 4.51
N LYS A 372 30.61 -34.84 5.09
CA LYS A 372 31.75 -34.55 5.98
C LYS A 372 31.18 -34.03 7.30
N SER A 373 32.01 -33.88 8.31
CA SER A 373 31.55 -33.46 9.64
C SER A 373 30.70 -32.17 9.64
N ASN A 374 30.98 -31.22 8.75
CA ASN A 374 30.35 -29.92 8.75
C ASN A 374 29.78 -29.51 7.35
N SER A 375 29.79 -30.44 6.38
CA SER A 375 29.26 -30.13 5.05
C SER A 375 28.70 -31.38 4.38
N PHE A 376 27.70 -31.17 3.54
CA PHE A 376 27.16 -32.19 2.66
C PHE A 376 27.06 -31.68 1.24
N THR A 377 27.12 -32.60 0.28
CA THR A 377 26.82 -32.38 -1.13
C THR A 377 25.94 -33.54 -1.57
N PHE A 378 24.83 -33.21 -2.18
CA PHE A 378 23.91 -34.16 -2.79
C PHE A 378 23.57 -33.70 -4.21
N GLU A 379 23.79 -34.59 -5.19
CA GLU A 379 23.30 -34.42 -6.55
C GLU A 379 22.44 -35.64 -6.88
N GLY A 380 21.30 -35.42 -7.52
CA GLY A 380 20.36 -36.50 -7.77
C GLY A 380 19.11 -36.03 -8.52
N TYR A 381 18.09 -36.85 -8.52
CA TYR A 381 16.82 -36.54 -9.17
C TYR A 381 15.67 -37.28 -8.50
N PHE A 382 14.46 -36.77 -8.72
CA PHE A 382 13.22 -37.43 -8.35
C PHE A 382 12.61 -38.09 -9.61
N LYS A 383 12.31 -39.40 -9.54
CA LYS A 383 11.82 -40.29 -10.63
C LYS A 383 12.73 -40.35 -11.84
N GLN A 384 12.97 -39.24 -12.55
CA GLN A 384 13.81 -39.20 -13.75
C GLN A 384 14.64 -37.91 -13.75
N PHE A 385 15.84 -37.99 -14.30
CA PHE A 385 16.68 -36.81 -14.53
C PHE A 385 16.04 -35.94 -15.62
N VAL A 386 15.84 -34.64 -15.30
CA VAL A 386 15.29 -33.64 -16.23
C VAL A 386 16.06 -32.33 -16.09
N GLU A 387 16.38 -31.70 -17.24
CA GLU A 387 17.09 -30.42 -17.25
C GLU A 387 16.17 -29.20 -17.03
N LYS A 388 14.87 -29.36 -17.39
CA LYS A 388 13.91 -28.23 -17.40
C LYS A 388 13.27 -27.93 -16.05
N LYS A 389 13.43 -28.81 -15.06
CA LYS A 389 12.96 -28.61 -13.69
C LYS A 389 14.09 -28.96 -12.72
N GLN A 390 14.61 -27.94 -12.06
CA GLN A 390 15.81 -28.05 -11.21
C GLN A 390 15.56 -27.46 -9.85
N LEU A 391 16.03 -28.15 -8.83
CA LEU A 391 16.14 -27.68 -7.44
C LEU A 391 17.61 -27.48 -7.11
N ILE A 392 18.02 -26.26 -6.87
CA ILE A 392 19.37 -25.90 -6.43
C ILE A 392 19.26 -25.26 -5.06
N ILE A 393 19.95 -25.78 -4.07
CA ILE A 393 19.99 -25.21 -2.72
C ILE A 393 21.44 -25.10 -2.24
N ASN A 394 21.85 -23.88 -1.92
CA ASN A 394 23.08 -23.59 -1.22
C ASN A 394 22.74 -23.02 0.16
N ALA A 395 22.94 -23.78 1.23
CA ALA A 395 22.49 -23.33 2.53
C ALA A 395 23.57 -23.47 3.62
N ARG A 396 23.59 -22.50 4.55
CA ARG A 396 24.50 -22.50 5.71
C ARG A 396 23.74 -22.18 6.99
N TYR A 397 23.92 -23.03 8.02
CA TYR A 397 23.27 -22.86 9.32
C TYR A 397 21.74 -22.75 9.21
N GLY A 398 21.04 -23.81 9.52
CA GLY A 398 19.59 -23.92 9.42
C GLY A 398 19.17 -25.36 9.16
N SER A 399 18.01 -25.54 8.57
CA SER A 399 17.52 -26.86 8.21
C SER A 399 16.99 -26.91 6.77
N ILE A 400 17.02 -28.11 6.15
CA ILE A 400 16.37 -28.38 4.87
C ILE A 400 15.46 -29.58 5.07
N GLN A 401 14.20 -29.44 4.71
CA GLN A 401 13.22 -30.50 4.71
C GLN A 401 12.54 -30.59 3.36
N LEU A 402 12.69 -31.74 2.69
CA LEU A 402 12.00 -32.04 1.42
C LEU A 402 10.90 -33.06 1.65
N ASN A 403 9.68 -32.74 1.24
CA ASN A 403 8.50 -33.59 1.38
C ASN A 403 7.88 -33.87 0.03
N SER A 404 7.33 -35.06 -0.16
CA SER A 404 6.39 -35.30 -1.25
C SER A 404 5.00 -34.87 -0.80
N SER A 405 4.36 -33.96 -1.53
CA SER A 405 2.99 -33.58 -1.20
C SER A 405 2.06 -34.79 -1.28
N SER A 406 1.12 -34.91 -0.33
CA SER A 406 0.05 -35.92 -0.45
C SER A 406 -0.90 -35.52 -1.59
N LEU A 407 -1.19 -36.48 -2.48
CA LEU A 407 -2.21 -36.34 -3.53
C LEU A 407 -3.59 -36.07 -2.92
#